data_07aec703f6ed01c311c0456f398675e9
#
_entry.id   07aec703f6ed01c311c0456f398675e9
#
_cell.length_a   1.000
_cell.length_b   1.000
_cell.length_c   1.000
_cell.angle_alpha   90.00
_cell.angle_beta   90.00
_cell.angle_gamma   90.00
#
_symmetry.space_group_name_H-M   'P 1'
#
loop_
_entity.id
_entity.type
_entity.pdbx_description
1 polymer ?
#
loop_
_entity_poly.entity_id
_entity_poly.type
_entity_poly.pdbx_seq_one_letter_code
_entity_poly.pdbx_strand_id
1 'polypeptide(L)'
;MVLAAVVALGLGRSGEVVSSADLRSQGDLFTYQGKPFTGTARAEAKGRKTEAEFWEGRMHGRYQSWYANGQRESEAYFENGRREGVAKFWNEQGQLLQETRFRDGLAEGDASEWYPNGNLERRTGWQNGKRNGTVETWYENGKKKGIGTFKEGERDGTFVVWWPNGKKRAETNYQSGVPHGWWVEWDEGGDKVKQAYFKKGKVVEGSAES
;
A
#
# COMPACT_ATOMS: atom_id res chain seq x y z
N MET A 1 -6.28 -6.88 42.03
CA MET A 1 -5.11 -5.96 41.94
C MET A 1 -4.59 -6.07 40.52
N VAL A 2 -5.07 -5.18 39.64
CA VAL A 2 -4.76 -5.20 38.20
C VAL A 2 -3.54 -4.32 38.01
N LEU A 3 -2.42 -4.92 37.60
CA LEU A 3 -1.22 -4.19 37.23
C LEU A 3 -1.48 -3.56 35.84
N ALA A 4 -1.70 -2.24 35.84
CA ALA A 4 -1.68 -1.45 34.61
C ALA A 4 -0.24 -1.41 34.08
N ALA A 5 -0.02 -1.98 32.92
CA ALA A 5 1.22 -1.80 32.18
C ALA A 5 1.28 -0.34 31.73
N VAL A 6 2.10 0.46 32.40
CA VAL A 6 2.49 1.78 31.94
C VAL A 6 3.33 1.58 30.67
N VAL A 7 2.74 1.85 29.51
CA VAL A 7 3.49 2.04 28.29
C VAL A 7 4.34 3.30 28.50
N ALA A 8 5.59 3.12 28.84
CA ALA A 8 6.58 4.19 28.86
C ALA A 8 6.72 4.67 27.40
N LEU A 9 6.06 5.79 27.08
CA LEU A 9 6.38 6.62 25.94
C LEU A 9 7.86 6.94 26.03
N GLY A 10 8.68 6.24 25.24
CA GLY A 10 10.13 6.44 25.19
C GLY A 10 10.43 7.89 24.85
N LEU A 11 10.83 8.65 25.86
CA LEU A 11 11.51 9.92 25.69
C LEU A 11 12.69 9.63 24.74
N GLY A 12 12.69 10.31 23.57
CA GLY A 12 13.76 10.21 22.59
C GLY A 12 15.11 10.43 23.27
N ARG A 13 15.86 9.36 23.44
CA ARG A 13 17.28 9.49 23.73
C ARG A 13 17.90 10.10 22.47
N SER A 14 18.52 11.26 22.65
CA SER A 14 19.40 11.85 21.64
C SER A 14 20.55 10.85 21.41
N GLY A 15 20.32 9.92 20.49
CA GLY A 15 21.32 8.95 20.08
C GLY A 15 22.36 9.61 19.19
N GLU A 16 23.50 8.95 19.04
CA GLU A 16 24.56 9.34 18.12
C GLU A 16 24.00 9.50 16.70
N VAL A 17 24.44 10.54 15.98
CA VAL A 17 24.12 10.73 14.56
C VAL A 17 25.33 10.35 13.73
N VAL A 18 25.16 9.36 12.85
CA VAL A 18 26.25 8.83 12.02
C VAL A 18 25.90 8.87 10.54
N SER A 19 26.92 8.78 9.68
CA SER A 19 26.67 8.47 8.26
C SER A 19 26.18 7.03 8.11
N SER A 20 25.18 6.81 7.27
CA SER A 20 24.74 5.45 6.96
C SER A 20 25.84 4.61 6.30
N ALA A 21 26.84 5.25 5.66
CA ALA A 21 28.00 4.61 5.07
C ALA A 21 28.93 3.97 6.11
N ASP A 22 28.88 4.43 7.36
CA ASP A 22 29.67 3.89 8.47
C ASP A 22 29.04 2.67 9.14
N LEU A 23 27.78 2.41 8.85
CA LEU A 23 27.08 1.22 9.33
C LEU A 23 27.50 -0.02 8.55
N ARG A 24 27.58 -1.14 9.26
CA ARG A 24 27.80 -2.48 8.68
C ARG A 24 26.58 -3.35 8.96
N SER A 25 26.08 -4.04 7.94
CA SER A 25 25.01 -5.02 8.09
C SER A 25 25.58 -6.38 8.47
N GLN A 26 25.04 -7.00 9.50
CA GLN A 26 25.32 -8.37 9.94
C GLN A 26 24.00 -9.12 10.06
N GLY A 27 23.57 -9.76 8.98
CA GLY A 27 22.20 -10.31 8.88
C GLY A 27 21.16 -9.18 9.00
N ASP A 28 20.26 -9.30 9.96
CA ASP A 28 19.19 -8.31 10.22
C ASP A 28 19.61 -7.15 11.13
N LEU A 29 20.87 -7.12 11.58
CA LEU A 29 21.37 -6.10 12.48
C LEU A 29 22.32 -5.14 11.77
N PHE A 30 22.22 -3.85 12.12
CA PHE A 30 23.16 -2.81 11.74
C PHE A 30 24.09 -2.50 12.90
N THR A 31 25.38 -2.49 12.62
CA THR A 31 26.43 -2.23 13.61
C THR A 31 27.21 -0.98 13.25
N TYR A 32 27.65 -0.27 14.27
CA TYR A 32 28.59 0.84 14.20
C TYR A 32 29.80 0.53 15.12
N GLN A 33 31.03 0.62 14.60
CA GLN A 33 32.23 0.27 15.34
C GLN A 33 32.16 -1.12 16.02
N GLY A 34 31.54 -2.08 15.32
CA GLY A 34 31.43 -3.48 15.80
C GLY A 34 30.36 -3.73 16.88
N LYS A 35 29.53 -2.74 17.24
CA LYS A 35 28.45 -2.86 18.22
C LYS A 35 27.11 -2.60 17.55
N PRO A 36 26.00 -3.23 18.02
CA PRO A 36 24.65 -2.89 17.56
C PRO A 36 24.39 -1.38 17.68
N PHE A 37 23.98 -0.76 16.59
CA PHE A 37 23.83 0.68 16.54
C PHE A 37 22.51 1.15 17.19
N THR A 38 22.63 2.20 18.02
CA THR A 38 21.48 2.94 18.56
C THR A 38 21.70 4.41 18.29
N GLY A 39 20.81 5.04 17.50
CA GLY A 39 20.95 6.43 17.10
C GLY A 39 20.25 6.70 15.77
N THR A 40 20.66 7.78 15.12
CA THR A 40 20.14 8.21 13.81
C THR A 40 21.21 8.04 12.73
N ALA A 41 20.89 7.29 11.69
CA ALA A 41 21.75 7.20 10.50
C ALA A 41 21.24 8.18 9.43
N ARG A 42 22.17 8.92 8.82
CA ARG A 42 21.91 9.85 7.73
C ARG A 42 22.65 9.43 6.48
N ALA A 43 21.97 9.57 5.35
CA ALA A 43 22.59 9.47 4.03
C ALA A 43 22.26 10.71 3.19
N GLU A 44 23.21 11.11 2.36
CA GLU A 44 22.95 12.09 1.31
C GLU A 44 23.63 11.62 0.02
N ALA A 45 22.86 11.54 -1.04
CA ALA A 45 23.37 11.15 -2.36
C ALA A 45 22.62 11.90 -3.46
N LYS A 46 23.36 12.57 -4.35
CA LYS A 46 22.78 13.37 -5.46
C LYS A 46 21.70 14.36 -4.98
N GLY A 47 21.91 14.99 -3.82
CA GLY A 47 21.02 15.95 -3.18
C GLY A 47 19.83 15.33 -2.44
N ARG A 48 19.53 14.05 -2.61
CA ARG A 48 18.50 13.35 -1.81
C ARG A 48 19.02 13.03 -0.44
N LYS A 49 18.19 13.21 0.57
CA LYS A 49 18.52 12.93 1.97
C LYS A 49 17.67 11.82 2.53
N THR A 50 18.25 11.05 3.46
CA THR A 50 17.54 10.01 4.20
C THR A 50 17.97 10.05 5.65
N GLU A 51 17.03 9.91 6.55
CA GLU A 51 17.26 9.72 7.98
C GLU A 51 16.48 8.50 8.48
N ALA A 52 17.13 7.67 9.28
CA ALA A 52 16.55 6.49 9.89
C ALA A 52 17.01 6.37 11.34
N GLU A 53 16.07 6.10 12.25
CA GLU A 53 16.33 5.85 13.65
C GLU A 53 16.53 4.35 13.89
N PHE A 54 17.48 4.03 14.79
CA PHE A 54 17.87 2.67 15.15
C PHE A 54 17.90 2.47 16.65
N TRP A 55 17.54 1.28 17.08
CA TRP A 55 17.67 0.77 18.43
C TRP A 55 18.25 -0.63 18.42
N GLU A 56 19.36 -0.82 19.13
CA GLU A 56 20.07 -2.12 19.24
C GLU A 56 20.28 -2.82 17.88
N GLY A 57 20.71 -2.03 16.87
CA GLY A 57 21.00 -2.51 15.52
C GLY A 57 19.81 -2.71 14.61
N ARG A 58 18.60 -2.42 15.04
CA ARG A 58 17.39 -2.54 14.20
C ARG A 58 16.78 -1.17 13.93
N MET A 59 16.20 -0.99 12.75
CA MET A 59 15.38 0.20 12.50
C MET A 59 14.27 0.25 13.56
N HIS A 60 14.21 1.36 14.30
CA HIS A 60 13.24 1.55 15.37
C HIS A 60 13.00 3.03 15.55
N GLY A 61 11.79 3.49 15.32
CA GLY A 61 11.47 4.90 15.29
C GLY A 61 11.19 5.38 13.87
N ARG A 62 11.52 6.63 13.59
CA ARG A 62 11.15 7.31 12.36
C ARG A 62 12.13 7.03 11.22
N TYR A 63 11.58 6.83 10.04
CA TYR A 63 12.29 6.86 8.77
C TYR A 63 11.74 7.99 7.91
N GLN A 64 12.61 8.80 7.31
CA GLN A 64 12.23 9.90 6.43
C GLN A 64 13.21 10.03 5.27
N SER A 65 12.69 10.39 4.09
CA SER A 65 13.53 10.77 2.95
C SER A 65 13.02 12.05 2.31
N TRP A 66 13.93 12.73 1.61
CA TRP A 66 13.68 14.00 0.93
C TRP A 66 14.28 13.98 -0.46
N TYR A 67 13.59 14.57 -1.38
CA TYR A 67 14.06 14.90 -2.71
C TYR A 67 15.19 15.94 -2.67
N ALA A 68 15.90 16.09 -3.79
CA ALA A 68 16.97 17.08 -3.92
C ALA A 68 16.48 18.54 -3.78
N ASN A 69 15.21 18.80 -4.05
CA ASN A 69 14.58 20.10 -3.85
C ASN A 69 14.16 20.37 -2.39
N GLY A 70 14.42 19.43 -1.47
CA GLY A 70 14.10 19.53 -0.05
C GLY A 70 12.67 19.11 0.32
N GLN A 71 11.82 18.81 -0.65
CA GLN A 71 10.47 18.27 -0.37
C GLN A 71 10.56 16.86 0.18
N ARG A 72 9.64 16.52 1.09
CA ARG A 72 9.56 15.15 1.65
C ARG A 72 9.19 14.16 0.54
N GLU A 73 9.95 13.06 0.46
CA GLU A 73 9.71 11.95 -0.46
C GLU A 73 8.96 10.83 0.22
N SER A 74 9.38 10.46 1.44
CA SER A 74 8.69 9.41 2.19
C SER A 74 8.81 9.59 3.70
N GLU A 75 7.86 9.01 4.42
CA GLU A 75 7.97 8.78 5.86
C GLU A 75 7.36 7.43 6.24
N ALA A 76 7.92 6.80 7.23
CA ALA A 76 7.43 5.58 7.85
C ALA A 76 7.89 5.51 9.30
N TYR A 77 7.24 4.67 10.09
CA TYR A 77 7.68 4.30 11.41
C TYR A 77 8.06 2.81 11.43
N PHE A 78 9.09 2.48 12.19
CA PHE A 78 9.57 1.11 12.34
C PHE A 78 9.63 0.72 13.81
N GLU A 79 9.31 -0.52 14.09
CA GLU A 79 9.49 -1.16 15.38
C GLU A 79 10.24 -2.48 15.18
N ASN A 80 11.43 -2.60 15.80
CA ASN A 80 12.29 -3.78 15.70
C ASN A 80 12.54 -4.25 14.25
N GLY A 81 12.78 -3.32 13.34
CA GLY A 81 13.06 -3.58 11.93
C GLY A 81 11.82 -3.79 11.05
N ARG A 82 10.62 -3.75 11.63
CA ARG A 82 9.34 -3.92 10.89
C ARG A 82 8.60 -2.59 10.79
N ARG A 83 7.97 -2.35 9.65
CA ARG A 83 7.11 -1.15 9.50
C ARG A 83 5.92 -1.24 10.45
N GLU A 84 5.65 -0.13 11.14
CA GLU A 84 4.51 0.01 12.05
C GLU A 84 3.81 1.35 11.80
N GLY A 85 2.47 1.40 11.95
CA GLY A 85 1.72 2.62 11.73
C GLY A 85 1.58 3.00 10.26
N VAL A 86 1.49 4.29 9.96
CA VAL A 86 1.22 4.81 8.62
C VAL A 86 2.52 5.18 7.91
N ALA A 87 2.70 4.65 6.69
CA ALA A 87 3.74 5.06 5.76
C ALA A 87 3.14 5.92 4.65
N LYS A 88 3.87 6.97 4.24
CA LYS A 88 3.44 7.94 3.22
C LYS A 88 4.54 8.19 2.20
N PHE A 89 4.11 8.45 0.96
CA PHE A 89 4.97 8.86 -0.15
C PHE A 89 4.40 10.10 -0.84
N TRP A 90 5.28 11.02 -1.19
CA TRP A 90 4.95 12.25 -1.91
C TRP A 90 5.79 12.37 -3.18
N ASN A 91 5.31 13.13 -4.16
CA ASN A 91 6.13 13.51 -5.31
C ASN A 91 7.00 14.76 -5.03
N GLU A 92 7.82 15.15 -6.01
CA GLU A 92 8.72 16.33 -5.90
C GLU A 92 7.98 17.66 -5.77
N GLN A 93 6.68 17.72 -6.04
CA GLN A 93 5.79 18.86 -5.83
C GLN A 93 5.15 18.85 -4.43
N GLY A 94 5.45 17.85 -3.59
CA GLY A 94 4.91 17.71 -2.24
C GLY A 94 3.48 17.15 -2.18
N GLN A 95 2.95 16.64 -3.29
CA GLN A 95 1.63 16.03 -3.34
C GLN A 95 1.70 14.59 -2.84
N LEU A 96 0.78 14.19 -1.96
CA LEU A 96 0.68 12.83 -1.44
C LEU A 96 0.26 11.88 -2.58
N LEU A 97 1.07 10.83 -2.80
CA LEU A 97 0.80 9.81 -3.81
C LEU A 97 0.35 8.49 -3.21
N GLN A 98 0.77 8.18 -1.98
CA GLN A 98 0.42 6.91 -1.34
C GLN A 98 0.40 7.04 0.18
N GLU A 99 -0.58 6.39 0.79
CA GLU A 99 -0.66 6.16 2.23
C GLU A 99 -1.05 4.70 2.49
N THR A 100 -0.29 4.02 3.34
CA THR A 100 -0.54 2.63 3.70
C THR A 100 -0.27 2.43 5.18
N ARG A 101 -1.19 1.78 5.88
CA ARG A 101 -0.98 1.38 7.28
C ARG A 101 -0.32 0.02 7.35
N PHE A 102 0.60 -0.13 8.29
CA PHE A 102 1.31 -1.37 8.58
C PHE A 102 1.14 -1.78 10.04
N ARG A 103 1.17 -3.08 10.26
CA ARG A 103 1.29 -3.71 11.57
C ARG A 103 2.26 -4.88 11.45
N ASP A 104 3.29 -4.94 12.28
CA ASP A 104 4.33 -5.98 12.22
C ASP A 104 4.96 -6.16 10.82
N GLY A 105 5.09 -5.09 10.06
CA GLY A 105 5.64 -5.10 8.69
C GLY A 105 4.65 -5.50 7.61
N LEU A 106 3.43 -5.90 7.95
CA LEU A 106 2.38 -6.31 7.01
C LEU A 106 1.38 -5.17 6.81
N ALA A 107 0.90 -5.00 5.58
CA ALA A 107 -0.17 -4.03 5.29
C ALA A 107 -1.45 -4.43 6.04
N GLU A 108 -2.11 -3.42 6.68
CA GLU A 108 -3.28 -3.61 7.53
C GLU A 108 -4.24 -2.43 7.40
N GLY A 109 -5.55 -2.68 7.24
CA GLY A 109 -6.53 -1.63 7.03
C GLY A 109 -6.51 -1.08 5.60
N ASP A 110 -6.98 0.15 5.41
CA ASP A 110 -7.05 0.77 4.09
C ASP A 110 -5.69 1.36 3.66
N ALA A 111 -5.33 1.10 2.41
CA ALA A 111 -4.28 1.81 1.69
C ALA A 111 -4.91 2.67 0.58
N SER A 112 -4.38 3.86 0.38
CA SER A 112 -4.85 4.81 -0.63
C SER A 112 -3.71 5.28 -1.52
N GLU A 113 -4.00 5.42 -2.80
CA GLU A 113 -3.09 5.92 -3.84
C GLU A 113 -3.78 7.08 -4.57
N TRP A 114 -3.04 8.12 -4.92
CA TRP A 114 -3.57 9.33 -5.56
C TRP A 114 -2.82 9.65 -6.85
N TYR A 115 -3.54 10.16 -7.82
CA TYR A 115 -2.97 10.79 -9.00
C TYR A 115 -2.22 12.08 -8.62
N PRO A 116 -1.27 12.55 -9.47
CA PRO A 116 -0.59 13.82 -9.25
C PRO A 116 -1.52 15.03 -9.19
N ASN A 117 -2.72 14.97 -9.76
CA ASN A 117 -3.73 16.03 -9.65
C ASN A 117 -4.49 16.03 -8.29
N GLY A 118 -4.16 15.10 -7.37
CA GLY A 118 -4.76 14.97 -6.05
C GLY A 118 -6.03 14.12 -6.00
N ASN A 119 -6.56 13.68 -7.13
CA ASN A 119 -7.70 12.77 -7.16
C ASN A 119 -7.28 11.38 -6.71
N LEU A 120 -8.17 10.70 -5.98
CA LEU A 120 -7.94 9.32 -5.56
C LEU A 120 -7.84 8.41 -6.80
N GLU A 121 -6.80 7.56 -6.86
CA GLU A 121 -6.59 6.56 -7.90
C GLU A 121 -7.10 5.20 -7.46
N ARG A 122 -6.76 4.81 -6.21
CA ARG A 122 -7.10 3.50 -5.67
C ARG A 122 -7.28 3.54 -4.16
N ARG A 123 -8.21 2.74 -3.67
CA ARG A 123 -8.31 2.35 -2.26
C ARG A 123 -8.36 0.83 -2.17
N THR A 124 -7.56 0.25 -1.29
CA THR A 124 -7.43 -1.20 -1.14
C THR A 124 -7.50 -1.57 0.33
N GLY A 125 -8.43 -2.45 0.69
CA GLY A 125 -8.46 -3.06 2.02
C GLY A 125 -7.39 -4.16 2.15
N TRP A 126 -6.69 -4.17 3.28
CA TRP A 126 -5.63 -5.12 3.61
C TRP A 126 -5.86 -5.74 4.98
N GLN A 127 -5.50 -7.01 5.11
CA GLN A 127 -5.45 -7.71 6.38
C GLN A 127 -4.27 -8.69 6.36
N ASN A 128 -3.37 -8.58 7.34
CA ASN A 128 -2.19 -9.44 7.44
C ASN A 128 -1.38 -9.52 6.13
N GLY A 129 -1.20 -8.40 5.42
CA GLY A 129 -0.46 -8.31 4.16
C GLY A 129 -1.16 -8.88 2.94
N LYS A 130 -2.42 -9.32 3.05
CA LYS A 130 -3.23 -9.79 1.94
C LYS A 130 -4.38 -8.81 1.67
N ARG A 131 -4.75 -8.66 0.39
CA ARG A 131 -5.97 -7.91 0.04
C ARG A 131 -7.18 -8.56 0.70
N ASN A 132 -7.93 -7.78 1.48
CA ASN A 132 -9.13 -8.27 2.15
C ASN A 132 -10.14 -7.12 2.27
N GLY A 133 -11.39 -7.36 1.86
CA GLY A 133 -12.38 -6.30 1.73
C GLY A 133 -12.41 -5.69 0.34
N THR A 134 -12.81 -4.43 0.25
CA THR A 134 -13.07 -3.75 -1.02
C THR A 134 -11.78 -3.19 -1.64
N VAL A 135 -11.68 -3.30 -2.97
CA VAL A 135 -10.74 -2.53 -3.80
C VAL A 135 -11.57 -1.64 -4.72
N GLU A 136 -11.31 -0.35 -4.66
CA GLU A 136 -11.94 0.67 -5.50
C GLU A 136 -10.88 1.37 -6.32
N THR A 137 -11.20 1.72 -7.55
CA THR A 137 -10.33 2.48 -8.45
C THR A 137 -11.11 3.61 -9.11
N TRP A 138 -10.39 4.69 -9.42
CA TRP A 138 -10.95 5.87 -10.08
C TRP A 138 -10.09 6.23 -11.29
N TYR A 139 -10.67 6.91 -12.22
CA TYR A 139 -9.97 7.61 -13.31
C TYR A 139 -9.37 8.91 -12.77
N GLU A 140 -8.40 9.46 -13.50
CA GLU A 140 -7.76 10.72 -13.14
C GLU A 140 -8.74 11.91 -13.08
N ASN A 141 -9.87 11.83 -13.80
CA ASN A 141 -10.96 12.80 -13.71
C ASN A 141 -11.90 12.62 -12.48
N GLY A 142 -11.55 11.74 -11.55
CA GLY A 142 -12.28 11.46 -10.32
C GLY A 142 -13.50 10.53 -10.46
N LYS A 143 -13.88 10.12 -11.68
CA LYS A 143 -14.97 9.17 -11.88
C LYS A 143 -14.56 7.76 -11.49
N LYS A 144 -15.48 6.98 -10.94
CA LYS A 144 -15.25 5.58 -10.57
C LYS A 144 -14.87 4.75 -11.80
N LYS A 145 -13.78 4.00 -11.71
CA LYS A 145 -13.26 3.10 -12.74
C LYS A 145 -13.57 1.65 -12.44
N GLY A 146 -13.50 1.25 -11.18
CA GLY A 146 -13.77 -0.14 -10.80
C GLY A 146 -14.04 -0.31 -9.32
N ILE A 147 -14.71 -1.40 -8.98
CA ILE A 147 -14.90 -1.89 -7.62
C ILE A 147 -14.89 -3.40 -7.64
N GLY A 148 -14.38 -4.02 -6.58
CA GLY A 148 -14.46 -5.45 -6.36
C GLY A 148 -14.07 -5.79 -4.94
N THR A 149 -14.35 -7.03 -4.55
CA THR A 149 -14.03 -7.53 -3.21
C THR A 149 -12.98 -8.62 -3.28
N PHE A 150 -12.14 -8.66 -2.26
CA PHE A 150 -11.11 -9.67 -2.05
C PHE A 150 -11.30 -10.31 -0.69
N LYS A 151 -10.97 -11.60 -0.61
CA LYS A 151 -10.90 -12.35 0.63
C LYS A 151 -9.60 -13.13 0.64
N GLU A 152 -8.77 -12.95 1.66
CA GLU A 152 -7.46 -13.62 1.81
C GLU A 152 -6.54 -13.50 0.58
N GLY A 153 -6.63 -12.39 -0.18
CA GLY A 153 -5.84 -12.13 -1.37
C GLY A 153 -6.49 -12.55 -2.69
N GLU A 154 -7.55 -13.32 -2.66
CA GLU A 154 -8.28 -13.81 -3.84
C GLU A 154 -9.51 -12.95 -4.13
N ARG A 155 -9.89 -12.86 -5.42
CA ARG A 155 -11.15 -12.21 -5.82
C ARG A 155 -12.32 -13.00 -5.28
N ASP A 156 -13.26 -12.34 -4.60
CA ASP A 156 -14.46 -12.97 -4.06
C ASP A 156 -15.64 -12.00 -4.12
N GLY A 157 -16.71 -12.37 -4.83
CA GLY A 157 -17.86 -11.51 -5.09
C GLY A 157 -17.85 -10.83 -6.46
N THR A 158 -18.61 -9.76 -6.60
CA THR A 158 -18.82 -9.04 -7.85
C THR A 158 -17.73 -8.00 -8.09
N PHE A 159 -17.23 -7.98 -9.31
CA PHE A 159 -16.32 -6.96 -9.84
C PHE A 159 -17.03 -6.18 -10.92
N VAL A 160 -17.06 -4.86 -10.78
CA VAL A 160 -17.65 -3.95 -11.76
C VAL A 160 -16.59 -2.97 -12.25
N VAL A 161 -16.56 -2.76 -13.55
CA VAL A 161 -15.71 -1.76 -14.21
C VAL A 161 -16.60 -0.82 -15.01
N TRP A 162 -16.28 0.46 -15.01
CA TRP A 162 -16.99 1.51 -15.73
C TRP A 162 -16.09 2.15 -16.78
N TRP A 163 -16.68 2.65 -17.84
CA TRP A 163 -16.07 3.52 -18.81
C TRP A 163 -15.87 4.94 -18.21
N PRO A 164 -14.96 5.78 -18.79
CA PRO A 164 -14.80 7.16 -18.33
C PRO A 164 -16.06 8.01 -18.40
N ASN A 165 -17.02 7.65 -19.27
CA ASN A 165 -18.32 8.30 -19.36
C ASN A 165 -19.28 7.93 -18.21
N GLY A 166 -18.92 6.93 -17.37
CA GLY A 166 -19.68 6.47 -16.21
C GLY A 166 -20.64 5.30 -16.49
N LYS A 167 -20.76 4.85 -17.75
CA LYS A 167 -21.53 3.63 -18.07
C LYS A 167 -20.74 2.39 -17.68
N LYS A 168 -21.43 1.29 -17.33
CA LYS A 168 -20.77 0.01 -17.06
C LYS A 168 -20.03 -0.46 -18.29
N ARG A 169 -18.81 -0.99 -18.07
CA ARG A 169 -17.99 -1.65 -19.08
C ARG A 169 -17.99 -3.16 -18.91
N ALA A 170 -17.89 -3.64 -17.67
CA ALA A 170 -17.90 -5.06 -17.38
C ALA A 170 -18.41 -5.32 -15.96
N GLU A 171 -19.06 -6.47 -15.81
CA GLU A 171 -19.44 -7.03 -14.52
C GLU A 171 -19.10 -8.52 -14.52
N THR A 172 -18.35 -8.96 -13.50
CA THR A 172 -17.89 -10.34 -13.37
C THR A 172 -18.04 -10.78 -11.92
N ASN A 173 -18.32 -12.06 -11.71
CA ASN A 173 -18.42 -12.62 -10.38
C ASN A 173 -17.30 -13.66 -10.14
N TYR A 174 -16.79 -13.69 -8.95
CA TYR A 174 -15.73 -14.61 -8.51
C TYR A 174 -16.13 -15.29 -7.21
N GLN A 175 -15.67 -16.52 -7.06
CA GLN A 175 -15.71 -17.28 -5.82
C GLN A 175 -14.32 -17.88 -5.60
N SER A 176 -13.65 -17.48 -4.51
CA SER A 176 -12.30 -17.92 -4.17
C SER A 176 -11.33 -17.86 -5.37
N GLY A 177 -11.22 -16.70 -5.99
CA GLY A 177 -10.33 -16.43 -7.14
C GLY A 177 -10.81 -16.94 -8.49
N VAL A 178 -11.85 -17.77 -8.53
CA VAL A 178 -12.31 -18.46 -9.73
C VAL A 178 -13.57 -17.78 -10.29
N PRO A 179 -13.65 -17.49 -11.61
CA PRO A 179 -14.87 -16.97 -12.23
C PRO A 179 -16.07 -17.87 -11.96
N HIS A 180 -17.19 -17.26 -11.50
CA HIS A 180 -18.43 -17.97 -11.15
C HIS A 180 -19.63 -17.06 -11.41
N GLY A 181 -20.68 -17.58 -12.11
CA GLY A 181 -21.85 -16.78 -12.47
C GLY A 181 -21.65 -16.00 -13.77
N TRP A 182 -22.44 -14.97 -13.96
CA TRP A 182 -22.42 -14.18 -15.19
C TRP A 182 -21.20 -13.27 -15.28
N TRP A 183 -20.60 -13.22 -16.47
CA TRP A 183 -19.71 -12.17 -16.97
C TRP A 183 -20.43 -11.45 -18.10
N VAL A 184 -20.55 -10.15 -17.98
CA VAL A 184 -21.22 -9.30 -18.97
C VAL A 184 -20.30 -8.13 -19.31
N GLU A 185 -20.20 -7.80 -20.59
CA GLU A 185 -19.51 -6.63 -21.10
C GLU A 185 -20.47 -5.73 -21.89
N TRP A 186 -20.25 -4.43 -21.77
CA TRP A 186 -20.99 -3.38 -22.47
C TRP A 186 -20.00 -2.45 -23.18
N ASP A 187 -20.42 -1.92 -24.32
CA ASP A 187 -19.71 -0.87 -25.03
C ASP A 187 -19.86 0.49 -24.33
N GLU A 188 -19.22 1.53 -24.88
CA GLU A 188 -19.34 2.90 -24.36
C GLU A 188 -20.74 3.50 -24.56
N GLY A 189 -21.52 2.98 -25.49
CA GLY A 189 -22.94 3.31 -25.71
C GLY A 189 -23.85 2.75 -24.61
N GLY A 190 -23.39 1.71 -23.91
CA GLY A 190 -24.12 0.98 -22.88
C GLY A 190 -24.88 -0.23 -23.41
N ASP A 191 -24.64 -0.60 -24.66
CA ASP A 191 -25.20 -1.80 -25.25
C ASP A 191 -24.37 -3.02 -24.84
N LYS A 192 -25.06 -4.13 -24.56
CA LYS A 192 -24.42 -5.37 -24.18
C LYS A 192 -23.76 -6.01 -25.40
N VAL A 193 -22.42 -6.17 -25.35
CA VAL A 193 -21.63 -6.74 -26.46
C VAL A 193 -21.18 -8.18 -26.23
N LYS A 194 -21.11 -8.61 -24.94
CA LYS A 194 -20.69 -9.98 -24.62
C LYS A 194 -21.30 -10.44 -23.31
N GLN A 195 -21.61 -11.75 -23.26
CA GLN A 195 -21.94 -12.40 -21.99
C GLN A 195 -21.51 -13.86 -21.99
N ALA A 196 -21.13 -14.36 -20.84
CA ALA A 196 -20.82 -15.75 -20.60
C ALA A 196 -21.21 -16.15 -19.18
N TYR A 197 -21.65 -17.36 -18.99
CA TYR A 197 -21.88 -17.92 -17.66
C TYR A 197 -20.76 -18.88 -17.28
N PHE A 198 -20.15 -18.63 -16.13
CA PHE A 198 -19.06 -19.44 -15.60
C PHE A 198 -19.52 -20.33 -14.45
N LYS A 199 -19.09 -21.59 -14.47
CA LYS A 199 -19.24 -22.50 -13.36
C LYS A 199 -17.89 -23.11 -13.06
N LYS A 200 -17.34 -22.83 -11.85
CA LYS A 200 -16.00 -23.29 -11.44
C LYS A 200 -14.92 -22.97 -12.47
N GLY A 201 -14.90 -21.73 -12.97
CA GLY A 201 -13.89 -21.23 -13.91
C GLY A 201 -14.05 -21.65 -15.38
N LYS A 202 -15.02 -22.49 -15.69
CA LYS A 202 -15.32 -22.92 -17.06
C LYS A 202 -16.55 -22.23 -17.59
N VAL A 203 -16.52 -21.79 -18.84
CA VAL A 203 -17.72 -21.29 -19.55
C VAL A 203 -18.64 -22.48 -19.78
N VAL A 204 -19.89 -22.35 -19.33
CA VAL A 204 -20.95 -23.36 -19.53
C VAL A 204 -22.09 -22.83 -20.38
N GLU A 205 -22.19 -21.51 -20.54
CA GLU A 205 -23.14 -20.83 -21.42
C GLU A 205 -22.52 -19.50 -21.85
N GLY A 206 -22.66 -19.13 -23.11
CA GLY A 206 -22.20 -17.87 -23.66
C GLY A 206 -22.88 -17.55 -24.97
N SER A 207 -23.15 -16.26 -25.24
CA SER A 207 -23.45 -15.76 -26.57
C SER A 207 -22.15 -15.34 -27.23
N ALA A 208 -21.89 -15.84 -28.43
CA ALA A 208 -20.90 -15.27 -29.32
C ALA A 208 -21.30 -13.83 -29.68
N GLU A 209 -20.32 -13.00 -30.00
CA GLU A 209 -20.48 -11.65 -30.48
C GLU A 209 -21.54 -11.61 -31.62
N SER A 210 -22.46 -10.66 -31.51
CA SER A 210 -23.35 -10.27 -32.62
C SER A 210 -22.70 -9.15 -33.42
#